data_815536ee86a8e58006b5b0603b83a61d
#
_entry.id   815536ee86a8e58006b5b0603b83a61d
#
_cell.length_a   1.000
_cell.length_b   1.000
_cell.length_c   1.000
_cell.angle_alpha   90.00
_cell.angle_beta   90.00
_cell.angle_gamma   90.00
#
_symmetry.space_group_name_H-M   'P 1'
#
loop_
_entity.id
_entity.type
_entity.pdbx_description
1 polymer ?
#
loop_
_entity_poly.entity_id
_entity_poly.type
_entity_poly.pdbx_seq_one_letter_code
_entity_poly.pdbx_strand_id
1 'polypeptide(L)'
;MVGILTYKDMSISTSMSFLSKESQTHQWLHWLFHQNSVQKKPLFTLLFALSAFLVLAAPIITNFPGSKLLAETAISQDLEAASFFQQGVTRYNRKDLQGAEYAFRQALLRDPSIGAARNYLGNIFMEQNRLDVALQEYTEAIKVNPNSSEAYYNLGLVLHRQGQKEAAIMAYRQSLVIDPTRVAALYNLGLVLYEQGQLPEAIAAYQQAINLDSSNANAYFNLAIALQQQGQTELAIATYRQALQLDPQNATAYNNMANLLAIQGQASEAISVYRQAIRLNPKNASAYYNLGVTLYNQGDIKKANGVLKRAHNEYREQGNIEQAEKIEQLMQQIAQKSGQQQPQASQTATPSQTPDQTSNVVQTPEPQTPNQPETPANPSNVPVSVEAQPTSTSPGQ
;
A
#
# COMPACT_ATOMS: atom_id res chain seq x y z
N MET A 1 42.79 31.86 2.69
CA MET A 1 42.54 31.54 1.27
C MET A 1 41.82 30.19 1.26
N VAL A 2 40.53 30.22 1.17
CA VAL A 2 39.68 29.01 1.10
C VAL A 2 38.98 29.06 -0.25
N GLY A 3 39.31 28.12 -1.12
CA GLY A 3 38.77 28.04 -2.47
C GLY A 3 37.36 27.53 -2.47
N ILE A 4 36.46 28.31 -3.04
CA ILE A 4 35.09 27.98 -3.35
C ILE A 4 35.10 27.12 -4.63
N LEU A 5 34.74 25.82 -4.50
CA LEU A 5 34.47 24.98 -5.66
C LEU A 5 33.03 25.20 -6.09
N THR A 6 32.86 25.80 -7.24
CA THR A 6 31.58 26.03 -7.93
C THR A 6 31.11 24.75 -8.60
N TYR A 7 29.82 24.49 -8.47
CA TYR A 7 29.02 23.44 -9.11
C TYR A 7 28.93 23.69 -10.64
N LYS A 8 29.93 23.21 -11.37
CA LYS A 8 29.89 23.19 -12.85
C LYS A 8 30.89 22.13 -13.28
N ASP A 9 30.42 20.93 -13.58
CA ASP A 9 31.00 19.89 -14.42
C ASP A 9 30.57 18.50 -13.96
N MET A 10 29.29 18.20 -14.13
CA MET A 10 28.82 16.81 -14.30
C MET A 10 27.70 16.80 -15.33
N SER A 11 28.06 16.96 -16.58
CA SER A 11 27.23 16.54 -17.70
C SER A 11 27.40 15.05 -17.87
N ILE A 12 26.55 14.27 -17.20
CA ILE A 12 26.35 12.86 -17.55
C ILE A 12 25.41 12.84 -18.75
N SER A 13 26.00 12.59 -19.90
CA SER A 13 25.33 12.24 -21.13
C SER A 13 24.46 11.01 -20.93
N THR A 14 23.16 11.20 -20.69
CA THR A 14 22.14 10.16 -20.76
C THR A 14 21.75 9.94 -22.21
N SER A 15 22.58 9.23 -22.95
CA SER A 15 22.14 8.54 -24.16
C SER A 15 21.46 7.23 -23.75
N MET A 16 20.23 7.31 -23.23
CA MET A 16 19.33 6.17 -23.24
C MET A 16 18.76 6.02 -24.64
N SER A 17 19.43 5.18 -25.44
CA SER A 17 18.87 4.63 -26.66
C SER A 17 17.56 3.92 -26.33
N PHE A 18 16.48 4.33 -27.00
CA PHE A 18 15.17 3.68 -27.00
C PHE A 18 15.34 2.23 -27.47
N LEU A 19 15.52 1.30 -26.54
CA LEU A 19 15.30 -0.10 -26.79
C LEU A 19 13.78 -0.34 -26.91
N SER A 20 13.38 -1.13 -27.90
CA SER A 20 11.98 -1.43 -28.17
C SER A 20 11.29 -2.02 -26.91
N LYS A 21 10.01 -1.70 -26.70
CA LYS A 21 9.21 -2.17 -25.54
C LYS A 21 9.33 -3.67 -25.28
N GLU A 22 9.51 -4.49 -26.32
CA GLU A 22 9.66 -5.93 -26.22
C GLU A 22 10.98 -6.38 -25.55
N SER A 23 12.07 -5.63 -25.74
CA SER A 23 13.36 -6.01 -25.15
C SER A 23 13.44 -5.78 -23.64
N GLN A 24 12.70 -4.80 -23.12
CA GLN A 24 12.68 -4.51 -21.68
C GLN A 24 11.86 -5.54 -20.88
N THR A 25 10.74 -6.01 -21.43
CA THR A 25 9.93 -7.07 -20.80
C THR A 25 10.67 -8.40 -20.74
N HIS A 26 11.41 -8.77 -21.78
CA HIS A 26 12.23 -9.99 -21.79
C HIS A 26 13.41 -9.94 -20.81
N GLN A 27 14.07 -8.79 -20.67
CA GLN A 27 15.18 -8.63 -19.73
C GLN A 27 14.70 -8.70 -18.27
N TRP A 28 13.54 -8.12 -17.97
CA TRP A 28 12.98 -8.14 -16.63
C TRP A 28 12.49 -9.55 -16.23
N LEU A 29 11.81 -10.25 -17.09
CA LEU A 29 11.44 -11.66 -16.87
C LEU A 29 12.67 -12.55 -16.70
N HIS A 30 13.73 -12.32 -17.49
CA HIS A 30 14.98 -13.04 -17.35
C HIS A 30 15.67 -12.79 -16.00
N TRP A 31 15.60 -11.55 -15.48
CA TRP A 31 16.12 -11.20 -14.15
C TRP A 31 15.32 -11.88 -13.03
N LEU A 32 13.99 -11.90 -13.11
CA LEU A 32 13.11 -12.61 -12.17
C LEU A 32 13.42 -14.12 -12.09
N PHE A 33 13.73 -14.74 -13.23
CA PHE A 33 14.08 -16.17 -13.29
C PHE A 33 15.49 -16.47 -12.78
N HIS A 34 16.43 -15.51 -12.85
CA HIS A 34 17.80 -15.73 -12.39
C HIS A 34 17.96 -15.59 -10.88
N GLN A 35 17.17 -14.78 -10.21
CA GLN A 35 17.21 -14.65 -8.74
C GLN A 35 16.71 -15.90 -8.01
N ASN A 36 15.80 -16.68 -8.61
CA ASN A 36 15.27 -17.91 -8.01
C ASN A 36 16.11 -19.15 -8.30
N SER A 37 17.23 -19.05 -9.03
CA SER A 37 17.99 -20.22 -9.49
C SER A 37 19.19 -20.62 -8.63
N VAL A 38 19.34 -20.12 -7.42
CA VAL A 38 20.36 -20.60 -6.48
C VAL A 38 19.76 -21.68 -5.59
N GLN A 39 19.33 -22.76 -6.15
CA GLN A 39 19.34 -24.14 -5.63
C GLN A 39 18.47 -25.06 -6.50
N LYS A 40 19.11 -25.98 -7.18
CA LYS A 40 18.66 -27.21 -7.84
C LYS A 40 18.69 -27.20 -9.38
N LYS A 41 19.76 -27.78 -9.88
CA LYS A 41 19.94 -28.27 -11.28
C LYS A 41 19.32 -29.68 -11.42
N PRO A 42 19.29 -30.26 -12.63
CA PRO A 42 18.81 -29.83 -13.96
C PRO A 42 17.88 -30.89 -14.59
N LEU A 43 16.84 -30.51 -15.32
CA LEU A 43 16.12 -31.44 -16.25
C LEU A 43 15.26 -30.69 -17.29
N PHE A 44 15.75 -29.63 -17.91
CA PHE A 44 14.94 -28.91 -18.91
C PHE A 44 15.70 -28.49 -20.18
N THR A 45 16.57 -29.34 -20.72
CA THR A 45 17.29 -29.04 -21.98
C THR A 45 16.90 -29.92 -23.16
N LEU A 46 15.77 -30.63 -23.15
CA LEU A 46 15.47 -31.57 -24.21
C LEU A 46 14.10 -31.44 -24.89
N LEU A 47 13.41 -30.32 -24.78
CA LEU A 47 12.06 -30.15 -25.37
C LEU A 47 11.92 -28.98 -26.36
N PHE A 48 12.99 -28.30 -26.75
CA PHE A 48 12.92 -27.16 -27.68
C PHE A 48 13.21 -27.52 -29.15
N ALA A 49 13.43 -28.77 -29.51
CA ALA A 49 13.80 -29.16 -30.87
C ALA A 49 12.65 -29.69 -31.74
N LEU A 50 11.43 -29.79 -31.23
CA LEU A 50 10.31 -30.42 -31.99
C LEU A 50 9.21 -29.47 -32.46
N SER A 51 9.25 -28.18 -32.11
CA SER A 51 8.18 -27.22 -32.49
C SER A 51 8.43 -26.47 -33.80
N ALA A 52 9.62 -26.56 -34.40
CA ALA A 52 9.99 -25.83 -35.63
C ALA A 52 9.56 -26.53 -36.96
N PHE A 53 9.09 -27.77 -36.91
CA PHE A 53 8.78 -28.53 -38.15
C PHE A 53 7.32 -28.50 -38.58
N LEU A 54 6.39 -27.92 -37.81
CA LEU A 54 4.95 -28.01 -38.09
C LEU A 54 4.36 -26.77 -38.78
N VAL A 55 5.13 -25.69 -38.99
CA VAL A 55 4.61 -24.43 -39.58
C VAL A 55 4.77 -24.38 -41.10
N LEU A 56 5.57 -25.25 -41.71
CA LEU A 56 5.84 -25.25 -43.18
C LEU A 56 5.01 -26.25 -44.01
N ALA A 57 4.11 -27.04 -43.38
CA ALA A 57 3.28 -28.02 -44.09
C ALA A 57 1.79 -27.64 -44.22
N ALA A 58 1.41 -26.41 -43.88
CA ALA A 58 0.01 -25.98 -43.83
C ALA A 58 -0.79 -25.91 -45.16
N PRO A 59 -0.21 -25.82 -46.36
CA PRO A 59 -1.04 -25.80 -47.58
C PRO A 59 -1.38 -27.14 -48.25
N ILE A 60 -0.82 -28.28 -47.74
CA ILE A 60 -1.01 -29.55 -48.43
C ILE A 60 -2.06 -30.48 -47.77
N ILE A 61 -2.51 -30.15 -46.56
CA ILE A 61 -3.36 -31.06 -45.75
C ILE A 61 -4.88 -30.89 -46.00
N THR A 62 -5.32 -29.93 -46.79
CA THR A 62 -6.75 -29.59 -46.92
C THR A 62 -7.62 -30.63 -47.70
N ASN A 63 -7.05 -31.69 -48.24
CA ASN A 63 -7.81 -32.69 -48.99
C ASN A 63 -7.70 -34.16 -48.50
N PHE A 64 -7.16 -34.38 -47.28
CA PHE A 64 -7.20 -35.72 -46.69
C PHE A 64 -8.50 -35.94 -45.91
N PRO A 65 -9.17 -37.11 -46.04
CA PRO A 65 -10.43 -37.37 -45.31
C PRO A 65 -10.27 -37.33 -43.77
N GLY A 66 -9.05 -37.30 -43.22
CA GLY A 66 -8.75 -37.10 -41.79
C GLY A 66 -8.70 -35.63 -41.37
N SER A 67 -8.60 -34.67 -42.31
CA SER A 67 -8.49 -33.22 -41.96
C SER A 67 -9.77 -32.65 -41.36
N LYS A 68 -10.97 -33.11 -41.80
CA LYS A 68 -12.24 -32.75 -41.19
C LYS A 68 -12.39 -33.24 -39.74
N LEU A 69 -11.97 -34.48 -39.49
CA LEU A 69 -12.00 -35.08 -38.15
C LEU A 69 -11.07 -34.37 -37.19
N LEU A 70 -9.86 -33.98 -37.65
CA LEU A 70 -8.92 -33.19 -36.85
C LEU A 70 -9.41 -31.78 -36.58
N ALA A 71 -10.08 -31.14 -37.57
CA ALA A 71 -10.70 -29.82 -37.35
C ALA A 71 -11.89 -29.89 -36.38
N GLU A 72 -12.76 -30.91 -36.53
CA GLU A 72 -13.88 -31.14 -35.62
C GLU A 72 -13.42 -31.45 -34.19
N THR A 73 -12.34 -32.24 -34.03
CA THR A 73 -11.78 -32.49 -32.69
C THR A 73 -11.13 -31.26 -32.06
N ALA A 74 -10.46 -30.41 -32.85
CA ALA A 74 -9.90 -29.15 -32.36
C ALA A 74 -11.00 -28.17 -31.93
N ILE A 75 -12.04 -27.99 -32.73
CA ILE A 75 -13.21 -27.15 -32.40
C ILE A 75 -13.91 -27.69 -31.14
N SER A 76 -14.05 -29.00 -30.99
CA SER A 76 -14.63 -29.64 -29.80
C SER A 76 -13.78 -29.40 -28.55
N GLN A 77 -12.45 -29.48 -28.66
CA GLN A 77 -11.54 -29.20 -27.55
C GLN A 77 -11.61 -27.74 -27.11
N ASP A 78 -11.68 -26.79 -28.05
CA ASP A 78 -11.82 -25.35 -27.75
C ASP A 78 -13.13 -25.06 -27.03
N LEU A 79 -14.25 -25.68 -27.43
CA LEU A 79 -15.56 -25.53 -26.76
C LEU A 79 -15.54 -26.13 -25.35
N GLU A 80 -14.91 -27.29 -25.16
CA GLU A 80 -14.75 -27.87 -23.83
C GLU A 80 -13.86 -27.02 -22.93
N ALA A 81 -12.76 -26.47 -23.44
CA ALA A 81 -11.89 -25.58 -22.71
C ALA A 81 -12.65 -24.33 -22.23
N ALA A 82 -13.43 -23.71 -23.12
CA ALA A 82 -14.26 -22.57 -22.79
C ALA A 82 -15.35 -22.92 -21.75
N SER A 83 -15.98 -24.10 -21.86
CA SER A 83 -16.97 -24.58 -20.88
C SER A 83 -16.36 -24.77 -19.49
N PHE A 84 -15.20 -25.40 -19.39
CA PHE A 84 -14.50 -25.56 -18.11
C PHE A 84 -14.04 -24.21 -17.53
N PHE A 85 -13.56 -23.31 -18.37
CA PHE A 85 -13.21 -21.96 -17.92
C PHE A 85 -14.41 -21.25 -17.31
N GLN A 86 -15.55 -21.24 -17.98
CA GLN A 86 -16.78 -20.63 -17.47
C GLN A 86 -17.29 -21.27 -16.18
N GLN A 87 -17.18 -22.60 -16.06
CA GLN A 87 -17.47 -23.30 -14.80
C GLN A 87 -16.52 -22.85 -13.69
N GLY A 88 -15.23 -22.71 -14.00
CA GLY A 88 -14.22 -22.20 -13.07
C GLY A 88 -14.57 -20.82 -12.54
N VAL A 89 -14.91 -19.87 -13.42
CA VAL A 89 -15.34 -18.50 -13.04
C VAL A 89 -16.60 -18.55 -12.17
N THR A 90 -17.58 -19.36 -12.55
CA THR A 90 -18.85 -19.49 -11.78
C THR A 90 -18.59 -20.01 -10.37
N ARG A 91 -17.72 -21.02 -10.23
CA ARG A 91 -17.36 -21.62 -8.93
C ARG A 91 -16.53 -20.67 -8.09
N TYR A 92 -15.57 -19.96 -8.70
CA TYR A 92 -14.77 -18.94 -8.05
C TYR A 92 -15.63 -17.84 -7.42
N ASN A 93 -16.60 -17.32 -8.20
CA ASN A 93 -17.54 -16.30 -7.71
C ASN A 93 -18.44 -16.81 -6.56
N ARG A 94 -18.70 -18.13 -6.50
CA ARG A 94 -19.41 -18.78 -5.41
C ARG A 94 -18.51 -19.16 -4.22
N LYS A 95 -17.22 -18.80 -4.27
CA LYS A 95 -16.20 -19.17 -3.26
C LYS A 95 -15.94 -20.67 -3.14
N ASP A 96 -16.35 -21.47 -4.14
CA ASP A 96 -15.94 -22.87 -4.28
C ASP A 96 -14.53 -22.89 -4.93
N LEU A 97 -13.51 -22.57 -4.14
CA LEU A 97 -12.14 -22.46 -4.64
C LEU A 97 -11.58 -23.80 -5.14
N GLN A 98 -11.94 -24.91 -4.51
CA GLN A 98 -11.48 -26.24 -4.93
C GLN A 98 -12.11 -26.65 -6.27
N GLY A 99 -13.42 -26.47 -6.42
CA GLY A 99 -14.10 -26.73 -7.68
C GLY A 99 -13.67 -25.78 -8.80
N ALA A 100 -13.35 -24.52 -8.48
CA ALA A 100 -12.81 -23.56 -9.43
C ALA A 100 -11.41 -23.98 -9.90
N GLU A 101 -10.51 -24.33 -8.98
CA GLU A 101 -9.16 -24.82 -9.31
C GLU A 101 -9.23 -26.02 -10.25
N TYR A 102 -10.09 -27.01 -9.94
CA TYR A 102 -10.28 -28.18 -10.80
C TYR A 102 -10.73 -27.76 -12.21
N ALA A 103 -11.74 -26.91 -12.30
CA ALA A 103 -12.28 -26.48 -13.58
C ALA A 103 -11.26 -25.67 -14.42
N PHE A 104 -10.52 -24.75 -13.82
CA PHE A 104 -9.45 -24.02 -14.52
C PHE A 104 -8.31 -24.93 -15.00
N ARG A 105 -7.93 -25.92 -14.19
CA ARG A 105 -6.95 -26.94 -14.63
C ARG A 105 -7.45 -27.77 -15.79
N GLN A 106 -8.75 -28.14 -15.80
CA GLN A 106 -9.37 -28.84 -16.92
C GLN A 106 -9.40 -27.98 -18.19
N ALA A 107 -9.67 -26.68 -18.06
CA ALA A 107 -9.60 -25.74 -19.18
C ALA A 107 -8.19 -25.68 -19.77
N LEU A 108 -7.16 -25.54 -18.90
CA LEU A 108 -5.75 -25.44 -19.32
C LEU A 108 -5.18 -26.74 -19.88
N LEU A 109 -5.71 -27.91 -19.53
CA LEU A 109 -5.35 -29.20 -20.15
C LEU A 109 -5.80 -29.28 -21.60
N ARG A 110 -6.91 -28.60 -21.94
CA ARG A 110 -7.46 -28.56 -23.29
C ARG A 110 -6.86 -27.43 -24.12
N ASP A 111 -6.76 -26.25 -23.52
CA ASP A 111 -6.16 -25.07 -24.12
C ASP A 111 -5.21 -24.39 -23.14
N PRO A 112 -3.90 -24.65 -23.24
CA PRO A 112 -2.88 -24.01 -22.39
C PRO A 112 -2.74 -22.50 -22.61
N SER A 113 -3.35 -21.95 -23.67
CA SER A 113 -3.25 -20.54 -24.04
C SER A 113 -4.26 -19.65 -23.31
N ILE A 114 -5.13 -20.19 -22.45
CA ILE A 114 -6.08 -19.43 -21.65
C ILE A 114 -5.35 -18.75 -20.49
N GLY A 115 -4.67 -17.63 -20.75
CA GLY A 115 -3.95 -16.84 -19.73
C GLY A 115 -4.85 -16.40 -18.58
N ALA A 116 -6.14 -16.13 -18.85
CA ALA A 116 -7.12 -15.79 -17.82
C ALA A 116 -7.32 -16.94 -16.80
N ALA A 117 -7.34 -18.20 -17.23
CA ALA A 117 -7.45 -19.35 -16.32
C ALA A 117 -6.26 -19.44 -15.37
N ARG A 118 -5.04 -19.15 -15.85
CA ARG A 118 -3.85 -19.05 -15.01
C ARG A 118 -3.95 -17.90 -14.02
N ASN A 119 -4.47 -16.75 -14.45
CA ASN A 119 -4.67 -15.61 -13.57
C ASN A 119 -5.66 -15.95 -12.42
N TYR A 120 -6.76 -16.62 -12.71
CA TYR A 120 -7.69 -17.11 -11.70
C TYR A 120 -7.07 -18.16 -10.76
N LEU A 121 -6.26 -19.08 -11.29
CA LEU A 121 -5.50 -20.01 -10.44
C LEU A 121 -4.56 -19.26 -9.49
N GLY A 122 -3.84 -18.26 -10.00
CA GLY A 122 -3.04 -17.37 -9.17
C GLY A 122 -3.84 -16.70 -8.05
N ASN A 123 -5.04 -16.19 -8.36
CA ASN A 123 -5.94 -15.60 -7.37
C ASN A 123 -6.36 -16.62 -6.30
N ILE A 124 -6.72 -17.85 -6.69
CA ILE A 124 -7.04 -18.93 -5.77
C ILE A 124 -5.89 -19.22 -4.83
N PHE A 125 -4.66 -19.33 -5.36
CA PHE A 125 -3.47 -19.61 -4.54
C PHE A 125 -3.09 -18.44 -3.64
N MET A 126 -3.33 -17.20 -4.08
CA MET A 126 -3.20 -16.01 -3.23
C MET A 126 -4.17 -16.05 -2.04
N GLU A 127 -5.45 -16.39 -2.26
CA GLU A 127 -6.44 -16.53 -1.19
C GLU A 127 -6.05 -17.66 -0.20
N GLN A 128 -5.39 -18.71 -0.70
CA GLN A 128 -4.86 -19.81 0.12
C GLN A 128 -3.51 -19.50 0.79
N ASN A 129 -2.97 -18.28 0.62
CA ASN A 129 -1.62 -17.87 1.06
C ASN A 129 -0.48 -18.75 0.49
N ARG A 130 -0.70 -19.40 -0.66
CA ARG A 130 0.30 -20.19 -1.39
C ARG A 130 1.03 -19.29 -2.40
N LEU A 131 1.80 -18.35 -1.86
CA LEU A 131 2.36 -17.23 -2.63
C LEU A 131 3.30 -17.67 -3.77
N ASP A 132 4.12 -18.70 -3.56
CA ASP A 132 5.05 -19.18 -4.59
C ASP A 132 4.32 -19.78 -5.80
N VAL A 133 3.21 -20.50 -5.55
CA VAL A 133 2.40 -21.07 -6.63
C VAL A 133 1.63 -19.97 -7.36
N ALA A 134 1.09 -18.99 -6.63
CA ALA A 134 0.42 -17.84 -7.22
C ALA A 134 1.38 -17.05 -8.14
N LEU A 135 2.61 -16.80 -7.69
CA LEU A 135 3.66 -16.14 -8.48
C LEU A 135 3.92 -16.90 -9.78
N GLN A 136 4.03 -18.24 -9.70
CA GLN A 136 4.25 -19.08 -10.89
C GLN A 136 3.08 -18.95 -11.89
N GLU A 137 1.82 -19.04 -11.42
CA GLU A 137 0.64 -18.97 -12.30
C GLU A 137 0.50 -17.59 -12.95
N TYR A 138 0.73 -16.48 -12.22
CA TYR A 138 0.72 -15.16 -12.83
C TYR A 138 1.85 -14.96 -13.85
N THR A 139 3.03 -15.52 -13.58
CA THR A 139 4.15 -15.49 -14.52
C THR A 139 3.81 -16.25 -15.81
N GLU A 140 3.18 -17.41 -15.69
CA GLU A 140 2.72 -18.17 -16.86
C GLU A 140 1.58 -17.45 -17.59
N ALA A 141 0.66 -16.76 -16.86
CA ALA A 141 -0.37 -15.92 -17.46
C ALA A 141 0.25 -14.80 -18.33
N ILE A 142 1.30 -14.14 -17.82
CA ILE A 142 2.04 -13.09 -18.54
C ILE A 142 2.77 -13.64 -19.76
N LYS A 143 3.36 -14.84 -19.69
CA LYS A 143 4.00 -15.48 -20.86
C LYS A 143 3.00 -15.73 -21.99
N VAL A 144 1.78 -16.15 -21.63
CA VAL A 144 0.70 -16.37 -22.60
C VAL A 144 0.16 -15.05 -23.15
N ASN A 145 -0.07 -14.07 -22.29
CA ASN A 145 -0.55 -12.75 -22.67
C ASN A 145 0.30 -11.64 -22.03
N PRO A 146 1.38 -11.18 -22.71
CA PRO A 146 2.25 -10.11 -22.23
C PRO A 146 1.56 -8.75 -22.07
N ASN A 147 0.36 -8.58 -22.63
CA ASN A 147 -0.42 -7.34 -22.51
C ASN A 147 -1.53 -7.42 -21.45
N SER A 148 -1.44 -8.35 -20.51
CA SER A 148 -2.40 -8.46 -19.40
C SER A 148 -2.00 -7.54 -18.25
N SER A 149 -2.57 -6.33 -18.18
CA SER A 149 -2.41 -5.41 -17.05
C SER A 149 -2.79 -6.07 -15.73
N GLU A 150 -3.85 -6.89 -15.73
CA GLU A 150 -4.32 -7.61 -14.54
C GLU A 150 -3.30 -8.62 -14.02
N ALA A 151 -2.68 -9.40 -14.90
CA ALA A 151 -1.68 -10.39 -14.48
C ALA A 151 -0.43 -9.72 -13.88
N TYR A 152 0.02 -8.60 -14.45
CA TYR A 152 1.11 -7.81 -13.85
C TYR A 152 0.72 -7.18 -12.52
N TYR A 153 -0.49 -6.67 -12.40
CA TYR A 153 -0.98 -6.14 -11.13
C TYR A 153 -1.00 -7.22 -10.04
N ASN A 154 -1.56 -8.38 -10.34
CA ASN A 154 -1.63 -9.50 -9.41
C ASN A 154 -0.24 -10.07 -9.07
N LEU A 155 0.68 -10.11 -10.05
CA LEU A 155 2.08 -10.42 -9.80
C LEU A 155 2.71 -9.43 -8.81
N GLY A 156 2.43 -8.13 -8.98
CA GLY A 156 2.87 -7.08 -8.05
C GLY A 156 2.36 -7.31 -6.62
N LEU A 157 1.09 -7.71 -6.46
CA LEU A 157 0.51 -8.02 -5.15
C LEU A 157 1.22 -9.19 -4.45
N VAL A 158 1.50 -10.27 -5.19
CA VAL A 158 2.23 -11.43 -4.64
C VAL A 158 3.65 -11.05 -4.23
N LEU A 159 4.36 -10.35 -5.11
CA LEU A 159 5.73 -9.92 -4.84
C LEU A 159 5.81 -9.01 -3.61
N HIS A 160 4.84 -8.08 -3.47
CA HIS A 160 4.76 -7.21 -2.30
C HIS A 160 4.53 -8.04 -1.02
N ARG A 161 3.58 -9.00 -1.03
CA ARG A 161 3.34 -9.89 0.12
C ARG A 161 4.55 -10.76 0.50
N GLN A 162 5.40 -11.09 -0.49
CA GLN A 162 6.68 -11.79 -0.25
C GLN A 162 7.80 -10.84 0.20
N GLY A 163 7.54 -9.54 0.35
CA GLY A 163 8.55 -8.53 0.71
C GLY A 163 9.51 -8.16 -0.42
N GLN A 164 9.24 -8.61 -1.65
CA GLN A 164 10.06 -8.32 -2.84
C GLN A 164 9.65 -6.97 -3.44
N LYS A 165 9.92 -5.89 -2.69
CA LYS A 165 9.39 -4.56 -2.97
C LYS A 165 9.80 -4.01 -4.33
N GLU A 166 11.06 -4.15 -4.72
CA GLU A 166 11.58 -3.68 -6.01
C GLU A 166 10.88 -4.36 -7.19
N ALA A 167 10.73 -5.67 -7.09
CA ALA A 167 10.04 -6.45 -8.12
C ALA A 167 8.54 -6.11 -8.18
N ALA A 168 7.90 -5.85 -7.04
CA ALA A 168 6.51 -5.40 -6.97
C ALA A 168 6.31 -4.05 -7.67
N ILE A 169 7.20 -3.07 -7.43
CA ILE A 169 7.19 -1.76 -8.11
C ILE A 169 7.28 -1.95 -9.64
N MET A 170 8.19 -2.81 -10.11
CA MET A 170 8.32 -3.08 -11.54
C MET A 170 7.05 -3.70 -12.12
N ALA A 171 6.44 -4.65 -11.42
CA ALA A 171 5.21 -5.30 -11.86
C ALA A 171 4.04 -4.30 -11.91
N TYR A 172 3.85 -3.46 -10.88
CA TYR A 172 2.82 -2.42 -10.90
C TYR A 172 3.05 -1.39 -12.01
N ARG A 173 4.29 -0.94 -12.22
CA ARG A 173 4.62 -0.04 -13.33
C ARG A 173 4.30 -0.66 -14.68
N GLN A 174 4.60 -1.95 -14.87
CA GLN A 174 4.27 -2.64 -16.12
C GLN A 174 2.76 -2.77 -16.30
N SER A 175 2.00 -3.05 -15.24
CA SER A 175 0.53 -3.00 -15.27
C SER A 175 0.03 -1.64 -15.74
N LEU A 176 0.61 -0.55 -15.24
CA LEU A 176 0.24 0.84 -15.59
C LEU A 176 0.71 1.28 -16.98
N VAL A 177 1.75 0.69 -17.54
CA VAL A 177 2.15 0.90 -18.94
C VAL A 177 1.06 0.35 -19.89
N ILE A 178 0.44 -0.77 -19.52
CA ILE A 178 -0.61 -1.43 -20.30
C ILE A 178 -1.97 -0.74 -20.07
N ASP A 179 -2.31 -0.49 -18.80
CA ASP A 179 -3.55 0.16 -18.37
C ASP A 179 -3.25 1.30 -17.40
N PRO A 180 -3.04 2.54 -17.90
CA PRO A 180 -2.74 3.70 -17.06
C PRO A 180 -3.87 4.11 -16.11
N THR A 181 -5.07 3.57 -16.31
CA THR A 181 -6.28 3.92 -15.53
C THR A 181 -6.55 2.97 -14.38
N ARG A 182 -5.71 1.97 -14.16
CA ARG A 182 -5.86 1.00 -13.08
C ARG A 182 -5.56 1.62 -11.73
N VAL A 183 -6.61 2.16 -11.09
CA VAL A 183 -6.52 2.83 -9.77
C VAL A 183 -5.84 1.95 -8.72
N ALA A 184 -6.20 0.66 -8.68
CA ALA A 184 -5.61 -0.29 -7.72
C ALA A 184 -4.09 -0.45 -7.89
N ALA A 185 -3.57 -0.41 -9.12
CA ALA A 185 -2.13 -0.49 -9.36
C ALA A 185 -1.41 0.80 -8.92
N LEU A 186 -1.99 1.97 -9.16
CA LEU A 186 -1.47 3.25 -8.70
C LEU A 186 -1.42 3.31 -7.17
N TYR A 187 -2.51 2.92 -6.50
CA TYR A 187 -2.59 2.90 -5.05
C TYR A 187 -1.54 1.96 -4.44
N ASN A 188 -1.44 0.72 -4.92
CA ASN A 188 -0.46 -0.24 -4.39
C ASN A 188 0.97 0.13 -4.77
N LEU A 189 1.22 0.74 -5.93
CA LEU A 189 2.53 1.31 -6.28
C LEU A 189 2.92 2.39 -5.27
N GLY A 190 2.00 3.33 -4.95
CA GLY A 190 2.21 4.35 -3.93
C GLY A 190 2.56 3.76 -2.57
N LEU A 191 1.87 2.68 -2.18
CA LEU A 191 2.09 1.98 -0.93
C LEU A 191 3.52 1.41 -0.83
N VAL A 192 3.95 0.65 -1.86
CA VAL A 192 5.30 0.05 -1.86
C VAL A 192 6.40 1.11 -1.95
N LEU A 193 6.18 2.17 -2.72
CA LEU A 193 7.12 3.31 -2.81
C LEU A 193 7.25 4.02 -1.45
N TYR A 194 6.14 4.23 -0.75
CA TYR A 194 6.14 4.79 0.60
C TYR A 194 6.93 3.91 1.58
N GLU A 195 6.71 2.59 1.57
CA GLU A 195 7.44 1.64 2.40
C GLU A 195 8.95 1.58 2.10
N GLN A 196 9.37 2.00 0.91
CA GLN A 196 10.77 2.16 0.53
C GLN A 196 11.32 3.56 0.82
N GLY A 197 10.53 4.46 1.39
CA GLY A 197 10.93 5.84 1.65
C GLY A 197 11.01 6.73 0.39
N GLN A 198 10.52 6.25 -0.77
CA GLN A 198 10.46 7.01 -2.02
C GLN A 198 9.23 7.93 -2.00
N LEU A 199 9.25 8.91 -1.07
CA LEU A 199 8.09 9.74 -0.77
C LEU A 199 7.57 10.55 -1.97
N PRO A 200 8.41 11.22 -2.79
CA PRO A 200 7.91 11.99 -3.93
C PRO A 200 7.14 11.13 -4.93
N GLU A 201 7.64 9.95 -5.25
CA GLU A 201 7.01 9.01 -6.18
C GLU A 201 5.73 8.40 -5.59
N ALA A 202 5.72 8.10 -4.29
CA ALA A 202 4.52 7.62 -3.59
C ALA A 202 3.40 8.67 -3.63
N ILE A 203 3.72 9.93 -3.33
CA ILE A 203 2.79 11.05 -3.40
C ILE A 203 2.20 11.18 -4.81
N ALA A 204 3.05 11.13 -5.85
CA ALA A 204 2.60 11.21 -7.24
C ALA A 204 1.65 10.05 -7.60
N ALA A 205 1.96 8.83 -7.17
CA ALA A 205 1.13 7.66 -7.42
C ALA A 205 -0.24 7.75 -6.73
N TYR A 206 -0.29 8.19 -5.46
CA TYR A 206 -1.55 8.41 -4.76
C TYR A 206 -2.38 9.53 -5.38
N GLN A 207 -1.76 10.65 -5.80
CA GLN A 207 -2.45 11.74 -6.49
C GLN A 207 -3.07 11.27 -7.80
N GLN A 208 -2.36 10.45 -8.59
CA GLN A 208 -2.92 9.87 -9.80
C GLN A 208 -4.08 8.94 -9.51
N ALA A 209 -3.99 8.10 -8.46
CA ALA A 209 -5.08 7.25 -8.03
C ALA A 209 -6.34 8.07 -7.66
N ILE A 210 -6.17 9.16 -6.91
CA ILE A 210 -7.23 10.09 -6.50
C ILE A 210 -7.85 10.81 -7.71
N ASN A 211 -7.03 11.21 -8.69
CA ASN A 211 -7.53 11.86 -9.90
C ASN A 211 -8.43 10.95 -10.72
N LEU A 212 -8.20 9.63 -10.70
CA LEU A 212 -9.02 8.64 -11.39
C LEU A 212 -10.23 8.20 -10.56
N ASP A 213 -10.05 8.09 -9.24
CA ASP A 213 -11.11 7.74 -8.28
C ASP A 213 -11.03 8.66 -7.07
N SER A 214 -11.78 9.76 -7.14
CA SER A 214 -11.86 10.75 -6.07
C SER A 214 -12.66 10.27 -4.84
N SER A 215 -13.24 9.09 -4.86
CA SER A 215 -13.96 8.50 -3.75
C SER A 215 -13.10 7.58 -2.87
N ASN A 216 -11.84 7.38 -3.22
CA ASN A 216 -10.93 6.48 -2.52
C ASN A 216 -10.36 7.12 -1.24
N ALA A 217 -11.07 6.95 -0.11
CA ALA A 217 -10.65 7.47 1.19
C ALA A 217 -9.25 6.99 1.61
N ASN A 218 -8.90 5.73 1.30
CA ASN A 218 -7.59 5.17 1.65
C ASN A 218 -6.44 5.83 0.86
N ALA A 219 -6.68 6.22 -0.39
CA ALA A 219 -5.69 6.94 -1.17
C ALA A 219 -5.42 8.33 -0.58
N TYR A 220 -6.45 9.06 -0.16
CA TYR A 220 -6.28 10.33 0.55
C TYR A 220 -5.56 10.14 1.89
N PHE A 221 -5.94 9.13 2.67
CA PHE A 221 -5.31 8.85 3.96
C PHE A 221 -3.81 8.57 3.80
N ASN A 222 -3.42 7.69 2.88
CA ASN A 222 -2.02 7.36 2.64
C ASN A 222 -1.24 8.50 1.99
N LEU A 223 -1.87 9.31 1.12
CA LEU A 223 -1.29 10.55 0.62
C LEU A 223 -0.98 11.51 1.77
N ALA A 224 -1.91 11.69 2.72
CA ALA A 224 -1.70 12.56 3.87
C ALA A 224 -0.54 12.08 4.75
N ILE A 225 -0.39 10.77 4.97
CA ILE A 225 0.75 10.18 5.68
C ILE A 225 2.07 10.47 4.94
N ALA A 226 2.11 10.28 3.62
CA ALA A 226 3.31 10.54 2.82
C ALA A 226 3.69 12.03 2.83
N LEU A 227 2.73 12.93 2.71
CA LEU A 227 2.92 14.38 2.84
C LEU A 227 3.43 14.78 4.23
N GLN A 228 2.85 14.21 5.28
CA GLN A 228 3.29 14.42 6.65
C GLN A 228 4.76 14.00 6.83
N GLN A 229 5.14 12.84 6.32
CA GLN A 229 6.52 12.36 6.42
C GLN A 229 7.51 13.21 5.59
N GLN A 230 7.03 13.82 4.50
CA GLN A 230 7.81 14.78 3.71
C GLN A 230 7.87 16.18 4.34
N GLY A 231 7.18 16.41 5.48
CA GLY A 231 7.14 17.71 6.16
C GLY A 231 6.17 18.72 5.55
N GLN A 232 5.30 18.30 4.62
CA GLN A 232 4.28 19.16 3.99
C GLN A 232 3.02 19.22 4.86
N THR A 233 3.16 19.81 6.05
CA THR A 233 2.15 19.73 7.13
C THR A 233 0.80 20.29 6.73
N GLU A 234 0.74 21.45 6.07
CA GLU A 234 -0.53 22.09 5.66
C GLU A 234 -1.29 21.24 4.65
N LEU A 235 -0.56 20.69 3.67
CA LEU A 235 -1.14 19.81 2.65
C LEU A 235 -1.60 18.49 3.28
N ALA A 236 -0.84 17.94 4.24
CA ALA A 236 -1.23 16.74 4.96
C ALA A 236 -2.55 16.94 5.73
N ILE A 237 -2.69 18.04 6.47
CA ILE A 237 -3.92 18.38 7.19
C ILE A 237 -5.11 18.51 6.22
N ALA A 238 -4.93 19.23 5.11
CA ALA A 238 -5.98 19.39 4.11
C ALA A 238 -6.38 18.02 3.51
N THR A 239 -5.39 17.16 3.25
CA THR A 239 -5.63 15.83 2.67
C THR A 239 -6.29 14.88 3.69
N TYR A 240 -5.92 14.94 4.99
CA TYR A 240 -6.65 14.21 6.04
C TYR A 240 -8.11 14.65 6.13
N ARG A 241 -8.41 15.95 5.98
CA ARG A 241 -9.80 16.42 5.95
C ARG A 241 -10.59 15.79 4.80
N GLN A 242 -9.99 15.67 3.61
CA GLN A 242 -10.63 14.99 2.48
C GLN A 242 -10.87 13.49 2.78
N ALA A 243 -9.85 12.79 3.31
CA ALA A 243 -10.01 11.40 3.74
C ALA A 243 -11.16 11.23 4.74
N LEU A 244 -11.28 12.14 5.72
CA LEU A 244 -12.31 12.09 6.76
C LEU A 244 -13.71 12.52 6.28
N GLN A 245 -13.81 13.27 5.18
CA GLN A 245 -15.10 13.52 4.50
C GLN A 245 -15.64 12.26 3.85
N LEU A 246 -14.74 11.42 3.31
CA LEU A 246 -15.09 10.17 2.66
C LEU A 246 -15.27 9.02 3.66
N ASP A 247 -14.39 8.95 4.67
CA ASP A 247 -14.47 7.96 5.76
C ASP A 247 -14.46 8.66 7.13
N PRO A 248 -15.64 9.08 7.65
CA PRO A 248 -15.76 9.72 8.96
C PRO A 248 -15.49 8.79 10.15
N GLN A 249 -15.28 7.50 9.94
CA GLN A 249 -15.01 6.53 10.99
C GLN A 249 -13.52 6.24 11.20
N ASN A 250 -12.63 6.87 10.44
CA ASN A 250 -11.20 6.66 10.53
C ASN A 250 -10.59 7.37 11.75
N ALA A 251 -10.58 6.68 12.89
CA ALA A 251 -10.01 7.21 14.14
C ALA A 251 -8.52 7.56 14.01
N THR A 252 -7.76 6.80 13.21
CA THR A 252 -6.33 7.03 12.98
C THR A 252 -6.10 8.32 12.21
N ALA A 253 -6.91 8.60 11.19
CA ALA A 253 -6.83 9.85 10.43
C ALA A 253 -7.11 11.07 11.33
N TYR A 254 -8.12 11.00 12.21
CA TYR A 254 -8.37 12.05 13.19
C TYR A 254 -7.18 12.26 14.12
N ASN A 255 -6.61 11.19 14.68
CA ASN A 255 -5.45 11.29 15.56
C ASN A 255 -4.24 11.94 14.86
N ASN A 256 -3.92 11.49 13.65
CA ASN A 256 -2.78 12.02 12.90
C ASN A 256 -2.99 13.50 12.51
N MET A 257 -4.19 13.86 12.05
CA MET A 257 -4.53 15.25 11.77
C MET A 257 -4.40 16.12 13.02
N ALA A 258 -4.90 15.64 14.17
CA ALA A 258 -4.81 16.38 15.42
C ALA A 258 -3.36 16.59 15.89
N ASN A 259 -2.48 15.60 15.67
CA ASN A 259 -1.05 15.75 15.95
C ASN A 259 -0.44 16.90 15.13
N LEU A 260 -0.76 16.99 13.85
CA LEU A 260 -0.24 18.06 12.97
C LEU A 260 -0.80 19.43 13.38
N LEU A 261 -2.08 19.51 13.72
CA LEU A 261 -2.71 20.74 14.22
C LEU A 261 -2.05 21.21 15.53
N ALA A 262 -1.76 20.28 16.44
CA ALA A 262 -1.07 20.59 17.70
C ALA A 262 0.34 21.12 17.47
N ILE A 263 1.11 20.52 16.55
CA ILE A 263 2.46 20.96 16.15
C ILE A 263 2.40 22.38 15.55
N GLN A 264 1.37 22.71 14.77
CA GLN A 264 1.16 24.06 14.20
C GLN A 264 0.64 25.08 15.23
N GLY A 265 0.48 24.71 16.50
CA GLY A 265 -0.04 25.60 17.54
C GLY A 265 -1.56 25.81 17.49
N GLN A 266 -2.28 25.08 16.62
CA GLN A 266 -3.74 25.12 16.50
C GLN A 266 -4.39 24.23 17.57
N ALA A 267 -4.00 24.46 18.83
CA ALA A 267 -4.29 23.56 19.93
C ALA A 267 -5.80 23.38 20.20
N SER A 268 -6.62 24.44 20.04
CA SER A 268 -8.07 24.34 20.24
C SER A 268 -8.74 23.39 19.23
N GLU A 269 -8.33 23.45 17.96
CA GLU A 269 -8.83 22.55 16.92
C GLU A 269 -8.30 21.13 17.17
N ALA A 270 -6.99 20.97 17.45
CA ALA A 270 -6.40 19.70 17.79
C ALA A 270 -7.14 18.96 18.90
N ILE A 271 -7.48 19.65 20.01
CA ILE A 271 -8.23 19.08 21.14
C ILE A 271 -9.59 18.55 20.67
N SER A 272 -10.29 19.28 19.82
CA SER A 272 -11.61 18.85 19.32
C SER A 272 -11.47 17.59 18.45
N VAL A 273 -10.44 17.53 17.63
CA VAL A 273 -10.16 16.43 16.71
C VAL A 273 -9.67 15.17 17.46
N TYR A 274 -8.79 15.33 18.47
CA TYR A 274 -8.44 14.20 19.37
C TYR A 274 -9.65 13.59 20.06
N ARG A 275 -10.58 14.42 20.54
CA ARG A 275 -11.81 13.93 21.16
C ARG A 275 -12.65 13.12 20.18
N GLN A 276 -12.63 13.47 18.90
CA GLN A 276 -13.29 12.68 17.87
C GLN A 276 -12.60 11.34 17.67
N ALA A 277 -11.25 11.32 17.57
CA ALA A 277 -10.48 10.09 17.50
C ALA A 277 -10.77 9.14 18.68
N ILE A 278 -10.81 9.69 19.90
CA ILE A 278 -11.10 8.93 21.13
C ILE A 278 -12.54 8.40 21.15
N ARG A 279 -13.52 9.17 20.66
CA ARG A 279 -14.92 8.68 20.56
C ARG A 279 -15.04 7.46 19.64
N LEU A 280 -14.29 7.46 18.53
CA LEU A 280 -14.29 6.36 17.56
C LEU A 280 -13.47 5.15 18.05
N ASN A 281 -12.36 5.41 18.71
CA ASN A 281 -11.53 4.37 19.32
C ASN A 281 -11.19 4.73 20.78
N PRO A 282 -12.04 4.32 21.76
CA PRO A 282 -11.83 4.62 23.17
C PRO A 282 -10.61 3.94 23.82
N LYS A 283 -9.94 3.03 23.10
CA LYS A 283 -8.71 2.37 23.55
C LYS A 283 -7.45 2.96 22.91
N ASN A 284 -7.57 4.07 22.16
CA ASN A 284 -6.41 4.72 21.54
C ASN A 284 -5.59 5.47 22.60
N ALA A 285 -4.60 4.77 23.20
CA ALA A 285 -3.72 5.32 24.23
C ALA A 285 -2.93 6.54 23.73
N SER A 286 -2.48 6.52 22.46
CA SER A 286 -1.70 7.64 21.89
C SER A 286 -2.55 8.90 21.72
N ALA A 287 -3.83 8.78 21.35
CA ALA A 287 -4.73 9.92 21.26
C ALA A 287 -4.98 10.57 22.63
N TYR A 288 -5.14 9.77 23.69
CA TYR A 288 -5.22 10.31 25.05
C TYR A 288 -3.91 11.00 25.45
N TYR A 289 -2.75 10.38 25.18
CA TYR A 289 -1.48 10.99 25.50
C TYR A 289 -1.30 12.36 24.83
N ASN A 290 -1.49 12.41 23.51
CA ASN A 290 -1.31 13.63 22.73
C ASN A 290 -2.33 14.73 23.13
N LEU A 291 -3.58 14.35 23.41
CA LEU A 291 -4.58 15.25 23.97
C LEU A 291 -4.13 15.80 25.33
N GLY A 292 -3.60 14.95 26.21
CA GLY A 292 -3.11 15.34 27.51
C GLY A 292 -1.96 16.33 27.44
N VAL A 293 -0.97 16.08 26.56
CA VAL A 293 0.15 16.99 26.30
C VAL A 293 -0.35 18.33 25.72
N THR A 294 -1.28 18.29 24.78
CA THR A 294 -1.86 19.50 24.17
C THR A 294 -2.60 20.35 25.20
N LEU A 295 -3.39 19.74 26.09
CA LEU A 295 -4.06 20.43 27.21
C LEU A 295 -3.07 21.02 28.21
N TYR A 296 -2.00 20.30 28.53
CA TYR A 296 -0.93 20.80 29.39
C TYR A 296 -0.28 22.05 28.80
N ASN A 297 0.07 22.02 27.51
CA ASN A 297 0.68 23.17 26.83
C ASN A 297 -0.27 24.39 26.74
N GLN A 298 -1.59 24.17 26.80
CA GLN A 298 -2.59 25.23 26.93
C GLN A 298 -2.79 25.73 28.37
N GLY A 299 -2.13 25.12 29.36
CA GLY A 299 -2.25 25.47 30.77
C GLY A 299 -3.46 24.84 31.49
N ASP A 300 -4.23 23.96 30.83
CA ASP A 300 -5.35 23.24 31.47
C ASP A 300 -4.83 21.99 32.21
N ILE A 301 -4.07 22.25 33.30
CA ILE A 301 -3.37 21.21 34.07
C ILE A 301 -4.34 20.14 34.59
N LYS A 302 -5.52 20.57 35.06
CA LYS A 302 -6.52 19.65 35.64
C LYS A 302 -7.01 18.63 34.61
N LYS A 303 -7.40 19.12 33.42
CA LYS A 303 -7.85 18.21 32.33
C LYS A 303 -6.70 17.38 31.78
N ALA A 304 -5.50 17.96 31.63
CA ALA A 304 -4.31 17.26 31.19
C ALA A 304 -4.05 16.02 32.05
N ASN A 305 -3.99 16.18 33.38
CA ASN A 305 -3.76 15.07 34.31
C ASN A 305 -4.83 13.97 34.21
N GLY A 306 -6.12 14.35 34.07
CA GLY A 306 -7.21 13.37 33.89
C GLY A 306 -7.04 12.53 32.63
N VAL A 307 -6.67 13.17 31.54
CA VAL A 307 -6.48 12.52 30.24
C VAL A 307 -5.21 11.69 30.20
N LEU A 308 -4.08 12.18 30.77
CA LEU A 308 -2.82 11.45 30.88
C LEU A 308 -2.98 10.19 31.72
N LYS A 309 -3.74 10.24 32.82
CA LYS A 309 -4.06 9.06 33.62
C LYS A 309 -4.79 8.01 32.80
N ARG A 310 -5.69 8.42 31.90
CA ARG A 310 -6.38 7.49 30.98
C ARG A 310 -5.38 6.90 29.99
N ALA A 311 -4.50 7.71 29.38
CA ALA A 311 -3.45 7.22 28.49
C ALA A 311 -2.55 6.19 29.17
N HIS A 312 -2.10 6.48 30.40
CA HIS A 312 -1.30 5.56 31.20
C HIS A 312 -1.98 4.19 31.37
N ASN A 313 -3.27 4.21 31.74
CA ASN A 313 -4.02 2.96 31.94
C ASN A 313 -4.19 2.18 30.65
N GLU A 314 -4.51 2.84 29.54
CA GLU A 314 -4.68 2.18 28.23
C GLU A 314 -3.34 1.57 27.74
N TYR A 315 -2.20 2.28 27.90
CA TYR A 315 -0.89 1.70 27.56
C TYR A 315 -0.54 0.49 28.45
N ARG A 316 -0.88 0.50 29.73
CA ARG A 316 -0.69 -0.65 30.61
C ARG A 316 -1.55 -1.83 30.20
N GLU A 317 -2.83 -1.60 29.89
CA GLU A 317 -3.76 -2.65 29.42
C GLU A 317 -3.30 -3.27 28.09
N GLN A 318 -2.60 -2.48 27.25
CA GLN A 318 -2.01 -2.94 26.00
C GLN A 318 -0.63 -3.60 26.19
N GLY A 319 -0.12 -3.71 27.41
CA GLY A 319 1.20 -4.27 27.69
C GLY A 319 2.38 -3.36 27.39
N ASN A 320 2.14 -2.09 27.01
CA ASN A 320 3.21 -1.11 26.72
C ASN A 320 3.60 -0.39 28.02
N ILE A 321 4.33 -1.11 28.87
CA ILE A 321 4.72 -0.63 30.20
C ILE A 321 5.68 0.56 30.10
N GLU A 322 6.61 0.54 29.16
CA GLU A 322 7.58 1.64 28.98
C GLU A 322 6.89 2.99 28.72
N GLN A 323 5.89 3.01 27.84
CA GLN A 323 5.15 4.26 27.58
C GLN A 323 4.31 4.68 28.78
N ALA A 324 3.71 3.74 29.50
CA ALA A 324 2.98 4.04 30.71
C ALA A 324 3.87 4.69 31.78
N GLU A 325 5.09 4.16 32.01
CA GLU A 325 6.06 4.74 32.94
C GLU A 325 6.48 6.16 32.54
N LYS A 326 6.72 6.41 31.25
CA LYS A 326 7.01 7.77 30.74
C LYS A 326 5.89 8.75 31.05
N ILE A 327 4.63 8.32 30.90
CA ILE A 327 3.48 9.15 31.22
C ILE A 327 3.38 9.40 32.71
N GLU A 328 3.67 8.41 33.56
CA GLU A 328 3.68 8.60 35.01
C GLU A 328 4.74 9.61 35.43
N GLN A 329 5.96 9.51 34.88
CA GLN A 329 7.01 10.52 35.11
C GLN A 329 6.59 11.92 34.67
N LEU A 330 5.93 12.05 33.50
CA LEU A 330 5.40 13.32 33.03
C LEU A 330 4.35 13.88 34.02
N MET A 331 3.42 13.08 34.49
CA MET A 331 2.41 13.49 35.47
C MET A 331 3.05 13.95 36.81
N GLN A 332 4.11 13.27 37.28
CA GLN A 332 4.88 13.67 38.46
C GLN A 332 5.58 15.03 38.26
N GLN A 333 6.19 15.25 37.10
CA GLN A 333 6.79 16.54 36.75
C GLN A 333 5.76 17.69 36.72
N ILE A 334 4.59 17.44 36.14
CA ILE A 334 3.50 18.39 36.12
C ILE A 334 3.03 18.73 37.53
N ALA A 335 2.90 17.74 38.42
CA ALA A 335 2.50 17.96 39.81
C ALA A 335 3.51 18.79 40.60
N GLN A 336 4.83 18.50 40.44
CA GLN A 336 5.90 19.26 41.08
C GLN A 336 5.90 20.74 40.65
N LYS A 337 5.75 21.01 39.34
CA LYS A 337 5.71 22.39 38.82
C LYS A 337 4.46 23.15 39.28
N SER A 338 3.31 22.49 39.34
CA SER A 338 2.06 23.12 39.83
C SER A 338 2.09 23.39 41.33
N GLY A 339 2.80 22.55 42.13
CA GLY A 339 2.99 22.81 43.56
C GLY A 339 3.94 24.00 43.89
N GLN A 340 4.90 24.25 42.97
CA GLN A 340 5.84 25.39 43.13
C GLN A 340 5.19 26.75 42.70
N GLN A 341 4.10 26.73 41.95
CA GLN A 341 3.39 27.94 41.50
C GLN A 341 2.26 28.40 42.44
N GLN A 342 2.02 27.71 43.55
CA GLN A 342 1.12 28.28 44.58
C GLN A 342 1.83 29.43 45.28
N PRO A 343 1.30 30.67 45.24
CA PRO A 343 1.90 31.78 45.97
C PRO A 343 1.84 31.44 47.46
N GLN A 344 2.98 31.58 48.16
CA GLN A 344 2.98 31.77 49.62
C GLN A 344 2.21 33.07 49.91
N ALA A 345 0.89 32.98 50.02
CA ALA A 345 0.11 34.07 50.56
C ALA A 345 0.33 34.06 52.09
N SER A 346 0.95 35.11 52.53
CA SER A 346 1.05 35.60 53.91
C SER A 346 2.42 35.38 54.59
N GLN A 347 3.38 36.27 54.30
CA GLN A 347 4.14 36.94 55.34
C GLN A 347 4.74 38.26 54.81
N THR A 348 4.19 39.38 55.33
CA THR A 348 4.75 40.71 55.53
C THR A 348 5.54 41.40 54.41
N ALA A 349 4.93 42.53 54.04
CA ALA A 349 5.45 43.60 53.20
C ALA A 349 6.84 44.15 53.66
N THR A 350 7.71 44.35 52.66
CA THR A 350 8.58 45.54 52.52
C THR A 350 9.08 45.62 51.05
N PRO A 351 9.15 46.78 50.44
CA PRO A 351 9.36 46.93 49.00
C PRO A 351 10.84 47.11 48.63
N SER A 352 11.20 46.67 47.49
CA SER A 352 12.17 47.14 46.53
C SER A 352 13.13 46.05 46.04
N GLN A 353 12.98 45.74 44.82
CA GLN A 353 14.01 45.74 43.76
C GLN A 353 13.55 44.88 42.59
N THR A 354 13.51 45.45 41.42
CA THR A 354 13.33 44.84 40.13
C THR A 354 14.29 43.66 39.91
N PRO A 355 13.82 42.49 39.49
CA PRO A 355 14.70 41.51 38.89
C PRO A 355 14.52 41.48 37.37
N ASP A 356 15.65 41.52 36.79
CA ASP A 356 15.97 41.24 35.41
C ASP A 356 15.26 40.00 34.84
N GLN A 357 14.69 40.16 33.61
CA GLN A 357 14.07 39.10 32.86
C GLN A 357 15.14 38.20 32.27
N THR A 358 15.42 37.08 32.92
CA THR A 358 16.01 35.93 32.23
C THR A 358 14.91 34.87 32.01
N SER A 359 14.43 34.81 30.79
CA SER A 359 13.52 33.81 30.28
C SER A 359 14.19 32.41 30.34
N ASN A 360 13.84 31.65 31.37
CA ASN A 360 14.06 30.20 31.37
C ASN A 360 12.94 29.59 30.50
N VAL A 361 13.25 29.42 29.24
CA VAL A 361 12.51 28.52 28.35
C VAL A 361 12.65 27.10 28.89
N VAL A 362 11.61 26.62 29.54
CA VAL A 362 11.47 25.21 29.88
C VAL A 362 11.45 24.46 28.56
N GLN A 363 12.49 23.67 28.30
CA GLN A 363 12.46 22.65 27.26
C GLN A 363 11.31 21.68 27.61
N THR A 364 10.18 21.89 27.00
CA THR A 364 9.15 20.86 26.90
C THR A 364 9.80 19.67 26.20
N PRO A 365 9.60 18.43 26.68
CA PRO A 365 9.96 17.27 25.86
C PRO A 365 9.30 17.48 24.49
N GLU A 366 10.11 17.47 23.43
CA GLU A 366 9.63 17.51 22.07
C GLU A 366 8.41 16.59 21.96
N PRO A 367 7.31 17.03 21.34
CA PRO A 367 6.23 16.12 21.01
C PRO A 367 6.89 14.96 20.30
N GLN A 368 6.77 13.76 20.87
CA GLN A 368 7.40 12.57 20.29
C GLN A 368 7.10 12.61 18.80
N THR A 369 8.17 12.57 18.01
CA THR A 369 8.04 12.34 16.56
C THR A 369 6.92 11.32 16.40
N PRO A 370 5.87 11.61 15.63
CA PRO A 370 4.71 10.75 15.54
C PRO A 370 5.22 9.34 15.39
N ASN A 371 4.81 8.45 16.28
CA ASN A 371 5.08 7.01 16.15
C ASN A 371 4.95 6.71 14.67
N GLN A 372 5.95 6.04 14.10
CA GLN A 372 5.96 5.74 12.66
C GLN A 372 4.52 5.55 12.21
N PRO A 373 4.04 6.30 11.20
CA PRO A 373 2.65 6.26 10.83
C PRO A 373 2.22 4.80 10.78
N GLU A 374 1.12 4.48 11.48
CA GLU A 374 0.63 3.10 11.51
C GLU A 374 0.69 2.59 10.09
N THR A 375 1.35 1.46 9.90
CA THR A 375 1.67 0.87 8.60
C THR A 375 0.48 1.04 7.67
N PRO A 376 0.69 1.52 6.44
CA PRO A 376 -0.39 1.71 5.47
C PRO A 376 -1.27 0.45 5.44
N ALA A 377 -2.58 0.62 5.30
CA ALA A 377 -3.55 -0.45 5.38
C ALA A 377 -3.06 -1.70 4.64
N ASN A 378 -2.89 -2.78 5.38
CA ASN A 378 -2.31 -4.04 4.87
C ASN A 378 -3.03 -4.45 3.57
N PRO A 379 -2.33 -4.68 2.46
CA PRO A 379 -2.92 -5.09 1.19
C PRO A 379 -3.69 -6.42 1.29
N SER A 380 -3.56 -7.17 2.40
CA SER A 380 -4.34 -8.39 2.66
C SER A 380 -5.86 -8.16 2.75
N ASN A 381 -6.30 -6.93 3.00
CA ASN A 381 -7.73 -6.59 3.13
C ASN A 381 -8.31 -5.84 1.92
N VAL A 382 -7.52 -5.63 0.87
CA VAL A 382 -8.08 -5.12 -0.39
C VAL A 382 -8.84 -6.28 -1.03
N PRO A 383 -10.17 -6.26 -1.14
CA PRO A 383 -10.89 -7.26 -1.89
C PRO A 383 -10.31 -7.25 -3.30
N VAL A 384 -9.93 -8.42 -3.79
CA VAL A 384 -9.57 -8.62 -5.20
C VAL A 384 -10.85 -8.33 -5.98
N SER A 385 -11.01 -7.09 -6.42
CA SER A 385 -12.13 -6.71 -7.28
C SER A 385 -11.90 -7.33 -8.64
N VAL A 386 -12.49 -8.50 -8.83
CA VAL A 386 -12.64 -9.09 -10.17
C VAL A 386 -13.79 -8.35 -10.83
N GLU A 387 -13.51 -7.16 -11.36
CA GLU A 387 -14.40 -6.54 -12.35
C GLU A 387 -14.16 -7.21 -13.70
N ALA A 388 -14.74 -8.40 -13.87
CA ALA A 388 -15.10 -8.91 -15.17
C ALA A 388 -16.60 -8.63 -15.36
N GLN A 389 -16.94 -7.42 -15.78
CA GLN A 389 -18.23 -7.19 -16.41
C GLN A 389 -18.14 -7.65 -17.88
N PRO A 390 -18.96 -8.62 -18.32
CA PRO A 390 -19.11 -8.87 -19.74
C PRO A 390 -19.83 -7.67 -20.34
N THR A 391 -19.18 -6.98 -21.27
CA THR A 391 -19.86 -6.05 -22.16
C THR A 391 -20.92 -6.83 -22.95
N SER A 392 -22.18 -6.68 -22.58
CA SER A 392 -23.32 -7.12 -23.37
C SER A 392 -23.42 -6.23 -24.61
N THR A 393 -22.81 -6.64 -25.69
CA THR A 393 -23.20 -6.16 -27.04
C THR A 393 -24.48 -6.88 -27.41
N SER A 394 -25.60 -6.21 -27.25
CA SER A 394 -26.86 -6.60 -27.91
C SER A 394 -26.69 -6.51 -29.43
N PRO A 395 -27.05 -7.51 -30.19
CA PRO A 395 -27.18 -7.36 -31.64
C PRO A 395 -28.45 -6.55 -31.92
N GLY A 396 -28.28 -5.32 -32.42
CA GLY A 396 -29.34 -4.54 -33.02
C GLY A 396 -29.82 -5.20 -34.31
N GLN A 397 -31.10 -5.09 -34.52
CA GLN A 397 -31.88 -5.57 -35.65
C GLN A 397 -31.28 -5.19 -37.02
#